data_10ef97b6fe58560aaa65ab951c978cb9
#
_entry.id   10ef97b6fe58560aaa65ab951c978cb9
#
_cell.length_a   1.000
_cell.length_b   1.000
_cell.length_c   1.000
_cell.angle_alpha   90.00
_cell.angle_beta   90.00
_cell.angle_gamma   90.00
#
_symmetry.space_group_name_H-M   'P 1'
#
loop_
_entity.id
_entity.type
_entity.pdbx_description
1 polymer ?
#
loop_
_entity_poly.entity_id
_entity_poly.type
_entity_poly.pdbx_seq_one_letter_code
_entity_poly.pdbx_strand_id
1 'polypeptide(L)'
;DQLDSNNQEIKNIHENEFVSKLPVNQNDNMDQSDSNHSRRDFLKYLGYSTAAATLAACEGPVIKSVPYVVQPEKIIPGIANYYATTIADGYDFASVLIKTREGRPIKVQNNKETPYLGCANARVNASVLSMYDSLRIQGPKHMGKDISWRELYDQTTQTLKKLSEDGEKVVLMTSSLASPSTEKIISEFLNLYPNISHVVYDPISSDSALNAFENEYGIRALPDYDFSKASNIVSFDA
;
A
#
# COMPACT_ATOMS: atom_id res chain seq x y z
N ASP A 1 -23.74 -20.02 12.81
CA ASP A 1 -25.18 -20.08 12.49
C ASP A 1 -25.69 -18.83 11.79
N GLN A 2 -24.90 -18.32 10.82
CA GLN A 2 -25.29 -17.21 9.92
C GLN A 2 -25.91 -17.71 8.60
N LEU A 3 -26.22 -18.99 8.52
CA LEU A 3 -26.80 -19.64 7.33
C LEU A 3 -28.26 -20.02 7.53
N ASP A 4 -28.98 -19.31 8.38
CA ASP A 4 -30.41 -19.55 8.51
C ASP A 4 -31.14 -18.94 7.29
N SER A 5 -31.49 -19.83 6.35
CA SER A 5 -32.10 -19.52 5.06
C SER A 5 -33.50 -18.83 5.17
N ASN A 6 -33.91 -18.50 6.39
CA ASN A 6 -35.21 -17.88 6.67
C ASN A 6 -35.11 -16.38 7.06
N ASN A 7 -33.92 -15.80 7.04
CA ASN A 7 -33.76 -14.39 7.32
C ASN A 7 -34.14 -13.56 6.08
N GLN A 8 -35.16 -12.71 6.22
CA GLN A 8 -35.70 -11.87 5.14
C GLN A 8 -34.65 -10.95 4.54
N GLU A 9 -33.66 -10.48 5.32
CA GLU A 9 -32.58 -9.65 4.83
C GLU A 9 -31.61 -10.41 3.90
N ILE A 10 -31.32 -11.68 4.21
CA ILE A 10 -30.48 -12.54 3.35
C ILE A 10 -31.17 -12.84 2.03
N LYS A 11 -32.49 -13.04 2.04
CA LYS A 11 -33.27 -13.20 0.80
C LYS A 11 -33.26 -11.94 -0.07
N ASN A 12 -33.40 -10.76 0.55
CA ASN A 12 -33.34 -9.49 -0.16
C ASN A 12 -31.95 -9.19 -0.75
N ILE A 13 -30.89 -9.60 -0.08
CA ILE A 13 -29.50 -9.47 -0.60
C ILE A 13 -29.31 -10.42 -1.79
N HIS A 14 -29.76 -11.66 -1.68
CA HIS A 14 -29.65 -12.66 -2.76
C HIS A 14 -30.48 -12.29 -4.00
N GLU A 15 -31.66 -11.68 -3.82
CA GLU A 15 -32.50 -11.22 -4.94
C GLU A 15 -31.95 -9.96 -5.62
N ASN A 16 -31.11 -9.17 -4.92
CA ASN A 16 -30.50 -7.96 -5.47
C ASN A 16 -29.02 -8.13 -5.87
N GLU A 17 -28.45 -9.32 -5.73
CA GLU A 17 -27.06 -9.61 -6.07
C GLU A 17 -26.78 -9.51 -7.58
N PHE A 18 -27.82 -9.69 -8.40
CA PHE A 18 -27.75 -9.48 -9.85
C PHE A 18 -28.78 -8.45 -10.28
N VAL A 19 -28.33 -7.40 -10.94
CA VAL A 19 -29.21 -6.39 -11.53
C VAL A 19 -30.09 -7.06 -12.58
N SER A 20 -31.32 -7.40 -12.21
CA SER A 20 -32.27 -8.10 -13.09
C SER A 20 -32.79 -7.27 -14.27
N LYS A 21 -32.44 -5.98 -14.33
CA LYS A 21 -32.79 -5.08 -15.44
C LYS A 21 -31.58 -4.23 -15.79
N LEU A 22 -31.00 -4.51 -16.95
CA LEU A 22 -30.11 -3.57 -17.61
C LEU A 22 -30.87 -2.27 -17.86
N PRO A 23 -30.30 -1.07 -17.65
CA PRO A 23 -30.92 0.18 -18.04
C PRO A 23 -30.91 0.29 -19.58
N VAL A 24 -31.83 -0.37 -20.22
CA VAL A 24 -32.11 -0.11 -21.63
C VAL A 24 -32.99 1.12 -21.66
N ASN A 25 -32.50 2.21 -22.24
CA ASN A 25 -33.26 3.43 -22.48
C ASN A 25 -34.51 3.08 -23.25
N GLN A 26 -35.67 3.14 -22.58
CA GLN A 26 -37.00 2.95 -23.20
C GLN A 26 -37.49 4.25 -23.86
N ASN A 27 -36.71 4.89 -24.69
CA ASN A 27 -37.12 6.07 -25.45
C ASN A 27 -36.94 5.89 -26.96
N ASP A 28 -37.07 4.68 -27.44
CA ASP A 28 -37.35 4.48 -28.87
C ASP A 28 -38.76 3.98 -29.01
N ASN A 29 -39.67 4.90 -29.33
CA ASN A 29 -40.97 4.59 -29.93
C ASN A 29 -40.67 3.89 -31.26
N MET A 30 -40.49 2.60 -31.24
CA MET A 30 -40.53 1.78 -32.44
C MET A 30 -41.98 1.46 -32.74
N ASP A 31 -42.47 2.05 -33.82
CA ASP A 31 -43.67 1.68 -34.49
C ASP A 31 -43.81 0.15 -34.54
N GLN A 32 -44.97 -0.35 -34.09
CA GLN A 32 -45.42 -1.71 -34.35
C GLN A 32 -45.63 -1.90 -35.84
N SER A 33 -44.57 -2.13 -36.58
CA SER A 33 -44.66 -2.75 -37.89
C SER A 33 -44.36 -4.24 -37.73
N ASP A 34 -45.30 -5.09 -38.11
CA ASP A 34 -45.18 -6.54 -38.25
C ASP A 34 -43.87 -6.90 -39.01
N SER A 35 -42.77 -7.05 -38.28
CA SER A 35 -41.56 -7.59 -38.87
C SER A 35 -41.57 -9.10 -38.72
N ASN A 36 -42.06 -9.79 -39.75
CA ASN A 36 -41.79 -11.19 -39.97
C ASN A 36 -40.29 -11.39 -40.09
N HIS A 37 -39.61 -11.54 -38.94
CA HIS A 37 -38.20 -11.89 -38.93
C HIS A 37 -38.01 -13.29 -39.51
N SER A 38 -37.52 -13.34 -40.74
CA SER A 38 -37.18 -14.58 -41.41
C SER A 38 -36.14 -15.34 -40.57
N ARG A 39 -36.25 -16.66 -40.49
CA ARG A 39 -35.24 -17.55 -39.90
C ARG A 39 -33.81 -17.22 -40.39
N ARG A 40 -33.73 -16.74 -41.63
CA ARG A 40 -32.46 -16.31 -42.23
C ARG A 40 -31.89 -15.05 -41.59
N ASP A 41 -32.74 -14.10 -41.20
CA ASP A 41 -32.28 -12.87 -40.56
C ASP A 41 -31.87 -13.13 -39.10
N PHE A 42 -32.58 -14.00 -38.40
CA PHE A 42 -32.17 -14.50 -37.08
C PHE A 42 -30.78 -15.16 -37.13
N LEU A 43 -30.52 -16.03 -38.11
CA LEU A 43 -29.24 -16.67 -38.28
C LEU A 43 -28.13 -15.68 -38.65
N LYS A 44 -28.41 -14.62 -39.39
CA LYS A 44 -27.45 -13.53 -39.66
C LYS A 44 -27.11 -12.78 -38.40
N TYR A 45 -28.10 -12.37 -37.59
CA TYR A 45 -27.86 -11.68 -36.32
C TYR A 45 -27.10 -12.56 -35.34
N LEU A 46 -27.40 -13.84 -35.25
CA LEU A 46 -26.65 -14.80 -34.44
C LEU A 46 -25.20 -14.94 -34.92
N GLY A 47 -25.00 -15.03 -36.24
CA GLY A 47 -23.66 -15.11 -36.82
C GLY A 47 -22.82 -13.85 -36.58
N TYR A 48 -23.40 -12.66 -36.74
CA TYR A 48 -22.71 -11.41 -36.47
C TYR A 48 -22.41 -11.20 -34.98
N SER A 49 -23.35 -11.59 -34.09
CA SER A 49 -23.12 -11.46 -32.63
C SER A 49 -22.04 -12.41 -32.13
N THR A 50 -21.98 -13.64 -32.62
CA THR A 50 -20.92 -14.58 -32.29
C THR A 50 -19.58 -14.16 -32.87
N ALA A 51 -19.53 -13.64 -34.08
CA ALA A 51 -18.32 -13.09 -34.70
C ALA A 51 -17.80 -11.85 -33.95
N ALA A 52 -18.70 -10.94 -33.53
CA ALA A 52 -18.32 -9.79 -32.72
C ALA A 52 -17.80 -10.19 -31.32
N ALA A 53 -18.44 -11.19 -30.68
CA ALA A 53 -17.99 -11.70 -29.40
C ALA A 53 -16.60 -12.39 -29.48
N THR A 54 -16.33 -13.12 -30.56
CA THR A 54 -15.03 -13.75 -30.77
C THR A 54 -13.93 -12.73 -31.07
N LEU A 55 -14.24 -11.66 -31.81
CA LEU A 55 -13.30 -10.56 -32.06
C LEU A 55 -13.02 -9.74 -30.80
N ALA A 56 -14.02 -9.48 -29.95
CA ALA A 56 -13.85 -8.79 -28.67
C ALA A 56 -13.08 -9.65 -27.65
N ALA A 57 -13.20 -10.98 -27.73
CA ALA A 57 -12.45 -11.88 -26.85
C ALA A 57 -10.97 -12.02 -27.23
N CYS A 58 -10.56 -11.58 -28.42
CA CYS A 58 -9.17 -11.63 -28.87
C CYS A 58 -8.29 -10.47 -28.37
N GLU A 59 -8.86 -9.42 -27.79
CA GLU A 59 -8.10 -8.36 -27.10
C GLU A 59 -7.95 -8.69 -25.61
N GLY A 60 -7.42 -9.85 -25.27
CA GLY A 60 -6.85 -10.08 -23.95
C GLY A 60 -5.69 -9.11 -23.71
N PRO A 61 -5.51 -8.63 -22.48
CA PRO A 61 -4.36 -7.76 -22.17
C PRO A 61 -3.10 -8.45 -22.66
N VAL A 62 -2.37 -7.83 -23.59
CA VAL A 62 -1.09 -8.33 -24.06
C VAL A 62 -0.13 -8.24 -22.87
N ILE A 63 -0.08 -9.28 -22.06
CA ILE A 63 0.92 -9.42 -21.02
C ILE A 63 2.22 -9.68 -21.73
N LYS A 64 3.01 -8.62 -21.94
CA LYS A 64 4.38 -8.76 -22.43
C LYS A 64 5.21 -9.39 -21.31
N SER A 65 5.40 -10.68 -21.35
CA SER A 65 6.40 -11.35 -20.54
C SER A 65 7.75 -11.10 -21.20
N VAL A 66 8.62 -10.38 -20.52
CA VAL A 66 10.02 -10.26 -20.94
C VAL A 66 10.77 -11.43 -20.31
N PRO A 67 11.19 -12.45 -21.10
CA PRO A 67 11.96 -13.55 -20.56
C PRO A 67 13.33 -13.04 -20.10
N TYR A 68 13.89 -13.67 -19.06
CA TYR A 68 15.28 -13.40 -18.69
C TYR A 68 16.20 -13.83 -19.84
N VAL A 69 17.01 -12.91 -20.32
CA VAL A 69 18.05 -13.23 -21.31
C VAL A 69 19.14 -14.11 -20.65
N VAL A 70 19.45 -13.81 -19.39
CA VAL A 70 20.27 -14.61 -18.51
C VAL A 70 19.51 -14.84 -17.22
N GLN A 71 19.15 -16.08 -16.93
CA GLN A 71 18.46 -16.41 -15.68
C GLN A 71 19.42 -16.24 -14.50
N PRO A 72 19.11 -15.41 -13.50
CA PRO A 72 19.90 -15.33 -12.29
C PRO A 72 19.93 -16.68 -11.56
N GLU A 73 21.08 -17.10 -11.05
CA GLU A 73 21.29 -18.43 -10.45
C GLU A 73 20.29 -18.77 -9.32
N LYS A 74 19.83 -17.75 -8.60
CA LYS A 74 18.94 -17.91 -7.43
C LYS A 74 17.46 -17.66 -7.73
N ILE A 75 17.10 -17.37 -8.98
CA ILE A 75 15.71 -17.11 -9.35
C ILE A 75 15.20 -18.23 -10.23
N ILE A 76 14.30 -19.03 -9.66
CA ILE A 76 13.59 -20.07 -10.38
C ILE A 76 12.17 -19.60 -10.63
N PRO A 77 11.71 -19.50 -11.89
CA PRO A 77 10.35 -19.09 -12.20
C PRO A 77 9.30 -19.90 -11.43
N GLY A 78 8.33 -19.23 -10.82
CA GLY A 78 7.30 -19.87 -10.02
C GLY A 78 7.67 -20.21 -8.58
N ILE A 79 8.96 -20.19 -8.20
CA ILE A 79 9.42 -20.40 -6.82
C ILE A 79 9.67 -19.05 -6.15
N ALA A 80 9.16 -18.91 -4.93
CA ALA A 80 9.33 -17.69 -4.16
C ALA A 80 10.67 -17.69 -3.41
N ASN A 81 11.35 -16.53 -3.43
CA ASN A 81 12.48 -16.24 -2.56
C ASN A 81 12.06 -15.40 -1.39
N TYR A 82 12.76 -15.53 -0.27
CA TYR A 82 12.48 -14.77 0.96
C TYR A 82 13.72 -13.99 1.36
N TYR A 83 13.51 -12.72 1.68
CA TYR A 83 14.57 -11.81 2.13
C TYR A 83 14.23 -11.25 3.49
N ALA A 84 15.13 -11.45 4.45
CA ALA A 84 15.00 -10.86 5.77
C ALA A 84 15.35 -9.37 5.71
N THR A 85 14.49 -8.55 6.29
CA THR A 85 14.68 -7.09 6.40
C THR A 85 13.95 -6.54 7.61
N THR A 86 14.17 -5.27 7.89
CA THR A 86 13.44 -4.51 8.90
C THR A 86 12.66 -3.40 8.22
N ILE A 87 11.40 -3.23 8.60
CA ILE A 87 10.59 -2.09 8.21
C ILE A 87 10.45 -1.18 9.42
N ALA A 88 10.81 0.09 9.24
CA ALA A 88 10.61 1.16 10.21
C ALA A 88 9.89 2.31 9.52
N ASP A 89 8.65 2.58 9.94
CA ASP A 89 7.82 3.66 9.40
C ASP A 89 6.95 4.24 10.52
N GLY A 90 7.23 5.49 10.90
CA GLY A 90 6.62 6.10 12.05
C GLY A 90 6.88 5.28 13.33
N TYR A 91 5.81 4.85 13.98
CA TYR A 91 5.86 3.97 15.16
C TYR A 91 6.04 2.49 14.83
N ASP A 92 5.91 2.11 13.56
CA ASP A 92 6.02 0.72 13.18
C ASP A 92 7.48 0.32 13.03
N PHE A 93 7.86 -0.71 13.76
CA PHE A 93 9.18 -1.31 13.69
C PHE A 93 9.02 -2.83 13.70
N ALA A 94 9.35 -3.48 12.59
CA ALA A 94 9.13 -4.90 12.45
C ALA A 94 10.27 -5.60 11.71
N SER A 95 10.72 -6.73 12.25
CA SER A 95 11.59 -7.66 11.52
C SER A 95 10.73 -8.60 10.69
N VAL A 96 10.95 -8.59 9.39
CA VAL A 96 10.08 -9.25 8.44
C VAL A 96 10.83 -10.05 7.40
N LEU A 97 10.13 -10.99 6.80
CA LEU A 97 10.54 -11.70 5.59
C LEU A 97 9.72 -11.18 4.41
N ILE A 98 10.40 -10.65 3.42
CA ILE A 98 9.77 -10.22 2.17
C ILE A 98 9.77 -11.40 1.20
N LYS A 99 8.58 -11.89 0.91
CA LYS A 99 8.38 -12.89 -0.14
C LYS A 99 8.44 -12.21 -1.50
N THR A 100 9.31 -12.70 -2.36
CA THR A 100 9.46 -12.19 -3.73
C THR A 100 9.21 -13.29 -4.74
N ARG A 101 8.71 -12.91 -5.91
CA ARG A 101 8.70 -13.74 -7.10
C ARG A 101 9.38 -13.01 -8.23
N GLU A 102 10.34 -13.65 -8.84
CA GLU A 102 11.07 -13.10 -9.99
C GLU A 102 11.59 -11.67 -9.72
N GLY A 103 12.14 -11.46 -8.52
CA GLY A 103 12.64 -10.16 -8.06
C GLY A 103 11.56 -9.15 -7.60
N ARG A 104 10.27 -9.50 -7.66
CA ARG A 104 9.17 -8.62 -7.25
C ARG A 104 8.68 -8.96 -5.85
N PRO A 105 8.72 -8.04 -4.89
CA PRO A 105 8.14 -8.24 -3.57
C PRO A 105 6.61 -8.35 -3.69
N ILE A 106 6.04 -9.40 -3.10
CA ILE A 106 4.60 -9.68 -3.19
C ILE A 106 3.91 -9.81 -1.85
N LYS A 107 4.65 -10.06 -0.77
CA LYS A 107 4.07 -10.23 0.56
C LYS A 107 5.10 -9.97 1.66
N VAL A 108 4.66 -9.33 2.72
CA VAL A 108 5.39 -9.22 3.98
C VAL A 108 4.95 -10.33 4.92
N GLN A 109 5.87 -10.92 5.63
CA GLN A 109 5.63 -11.97 6.65
C GLN A 109 6.48 -11.68 7.89
N ASN A 110 6.01 -12.09 9.06
CA ASN A 110 6.81 -12.01 10.27
C ASN A 110 8.06 -12.88 10.17
N ASN A 111 9.18 -12.36 10.63
CA ASN A 111 10.37 -13.16 10.82
C ASN A 111 10.30 -13.84 12.20
N LYS A 112 10.03 -15.12 12.21
CA LYS A 112 9.90 -15.90 13.46
C LYS A 112 11.22 -16.12 14.19
N GLU A 113 12.35 -15.91 13.51
CA GLU A 113 13.69 -16.07 14.09
C GLU A 113 14.15 -14.83 14.89
N THR A 114 13.42 -13.71 14.74
CA THR A 114 13.69 -12.46 15.47
C THR A 114 12.45 -11.97 16.22
N PRO A 115 11.96 -12.70 17.21
CA PRO A 115 10.68 -12.39 17.88
C PRO A 115 10.69 -11.09 18.69
N TYR A 116 11.87 -10.51 18.92
CA TYR A 116 12.03 -9.31 19.77
C TYR A 116 11.92 -7.99 19.00
N LEU A 117 11.77 -8.01 17.68
CA LEU A 117 11.78 -6.83 16.83
C LEU A 117 10.40 -6.49 16.25
N GLY A 118 9.36 -6.76 17.01
CA GLY A 118 7.98 -6.46 16.62
C GLY A 118 7.43 -7.36 15.52
N CYS A 119 6.12 -7.30 15.37
CA CYS A 119 5.38 -8.07 14.37
C CYS A 119 4.88 -7.18 13.23
N ALA A 120 4.74 -7.76 12.05
CA ALA A 120 4.11 -7.08 10.92
C ALA A 120 2.61 -6.86 11.20
N ASN A 121 2.26 -5.64 11.56
CA ASN A 121 0.87 -5.20 11.67
C ASN A 121 0.25 -4.97 10.28
N ALA A 122 -1.00 -4.49 10.23
CA ALA A 122 -1.71 -4.26 8.98
C ALA A 122 -0.98 -3.24 8.07
N ARG A 123 -0.43 -2.14 8.63
CA ARG A 123 0.31 -1.14 7.87
C ARG A 123 1.60 -1.70 7.29
N VAL A 124 2.38 -2.41 8.09
CA VAL A 124 3.61 -3.09 7.65
C VAL A 124 3.31 -4.10 6.55
N ASN A 125 2.24 -4.88 6.68
CA ASN A 125 1.82 -5.80 5.62
C ASN A 125 1.40 -5.08 4.33
N ALA A 126 0.74 -3.94 4.44
CA ALA A 126 0.31 -3.13 3.31
C ALA A 126 1.45 -2.35 2.62
N SER A 127 2.61 -2.18 3.27
CA SER A 127 3.72 -1.38 2.76
C SER A 127 4.21 -1.82 1.38
N VAL A 128 4.10 -3.11 1.05
CA VAL A 128 4.46 -3.62 -0.28
C VAL A 128 3.61 -2.99 -1.39
N LEU A 129 2.38 -2.57 -1.10
CA LEU A 129 1.48 -1.96 -2.09
C LEU A 129 2.00 -0.60 -2.55
N SER A 130 2.67 0.16 -1.68
CA SER A 130 3.23 1.46 -2.01
C SER A 130 4.31 1.38 -3.11
N MET A 131 4.95 0.23 -3.28
CA MET A 131 5.92 0.02 -4.36
C MET A 131 5.26 -0.07 -5.74
N TYR A 132 3.99 -0.45 -5.78
CA TYR A 132 3.21 -0.63 -7.00
C TYR A 132 2.22 0.50 -7.27
N ASP A 133 2.18 1.50 -6.38
CA ASP A 133 1.36 2.68 -6.58
C ASP A 133 1.89 3.51 -7.75
N SER A 134 1.05 3.68 -8.77
CA SER A 134 1.38 4.48 -9.95
C SER A 134 1.52 5.97 -9.66
N LEU A 135 0.93 6.45 -8.55
CA LEU A 135 0.97 7.86 -8.14
C LEU A 135 2.17 8.18 -7.23
N ARG A 136 2.97 7.19 -6.83
CA ARG A 136 4.15 7.44 -6.01
C ARG A 136 5.14 8.35 -6.73
N ILE A 137 5.80 9.20 -5.97
CA ILE A 137 6.89 10.04 -6.47
C ILE A 137 8.07 9.15 -6.85
N GLN A 138 8.50 9.23 -8.11
CA GLN A 138 9.56 8.36 -8.65
C GLN A 138 10.96 8.98 -8.57
N GLY A 139 11.05 10.26 -8.30
CA GLY A 139 12.31 10.99 -8.22
C GLY A 139 12.15 12.37 -7.60
N PRO A 140 13.25 13.10 -7.40
CA PRO A 140 13.20 14.42 -6.81
C PRO A 140 12.57 15.43 -7.75
N LYS A 141 11.89 16.42 -7.16
CA LYS A 141 11.23 17.52 -7.88
C LYS A 141 11.58 18.85 -7.26
N HIS A 142 11.79 19.84 -8.11
CA HIS A 142 11.94 21.24 -7.73
C HIS A 142 10.90 22.08 -8.48
N MET A 143 10.06 22.81 -7.77
CA MET A 143 8.95 23.62 -8.34
C MET A 143 8.09 22.85 -9.36
N GLY A 144 7.78 21.57 -9.04
CA GLY A 144 6.95 20.70 -9.88
C GLY A 144 7.67 20.07 -11.07
N LYS A 145 8.94 20.39 -11.31
CA LYS A 145 9.77 19.80 -12.38
C LYS A 145 10.67 18.71 -11.83
N ASP A 146 10.86 17.66 -12.61
CA ASP A 146 11.80 16.59 -12.25
C ASP A 146 13.24 17.12 -12.34
N ILE A 147 14.04 16.81 -11.32
CA ILE A 147 15.47 17.14 -11.25
C ILE A 147 16.28 15.88 -10.97
N SER A 148 17.57 15.95 -11.21
CA SER A 148 18.47 14.85 -10.85
C SER A 148 18.75 14.82 -9.33
N TRP A 149 19.08 13.65 -8.80
CA TRP A 149 19.51 13.51 -7.40
C TRP A 149 20.73 14.38 -7.08
N ARG A 150 21.65 14.51 -8.03
CA ARG A 150 22.83 15.36 -7.89
C ARG A 150 22.45 16.84 -7.71
N GLU A 151 21.57 17.34 -8.54
CA GLU A 151 21.06 18.71 -8.42
C GLU A 151 20.36 18.94 -7.08
N LEU A 152 19.54 17.99 -6.62
CA LEU A 152 18.90 18.06 -5.31
C LEU A 152 19.94 18.19 -4.19
N TYR A 153 20.94 17.31 -4.17
CA TYR A 153 21.98 17.34 -3.14
C TYR A 153 22.80 18.61 -3.17
N ASP A 154 23.21 19.07 -4.36
CA ASP A 154 23.99 20.28 -4.52
C ASP A 154 23.21 21.52 -4.06
N GLN A 155 21.95 21.67 -4.50
CA GLN A 155 21.08 22.79 -4.10
C GLN A 155 20.78 22.77 -2.60
N THR A 156 20.45 21.61 -2.02
CA THR A 156 20.14 21.49 -0.60
C THR A 156 21.35 21.80 0.26
N THR A 157 22.52 21.28 -0.10
CA THR A 157 23.76 21.53 0.63
C THR A 157 24.15 23.00 0.58
N GLN A 158 24.05 23.64 -0.58
CA GLN A 158 24.35 25.07 -0.73
C GLN A 158 23.39 25.93 0.09
N THR A 159 22.09 25.60 0.06
CA THR A 159 21.06 26.32 0.82
C THR A 159 21.30 26.19 2.32
N LEU A 160 21.57 24.98 2.84
CA LEU A 160 21.84 24.76 4.25
C LEU A 160 23.09 25.49 4.73
N LYS A 161 24.17 25.49 3.94
CA LYS A 161 25.38 26.25 4.25
C LYS A 161 25.10 27.74 4.35
N LYS A 162 24.43 28.30 3.36
CA LYS A 162 24.05 29.71 3.35
C LYS A 162 23.22 30.09 4.58
N LEU A 163 22.16 29.34 4.88
CA LEU A 163 21.30 29.59 6.04
C LEU A 163 22.06 29.45 7.37
N SER A 164 23.05 28.56 7.43
CA SER A 164 23.93 28.44 8.59
C SER A 164 24.87 29.64 8.75
N GLU A 165 25.44 30.13 7.67
CA GLU A 165 26.31 31.33 7.64
C GLU A 165 25.53 32.59 7.99
N ASP A 166 24.29 32.72 7.49
CA ASP A 166 23.38 33.84 7.77
C ASP A 166 22.77 33.78 9.20
N GLY A 167 22.97 32.69 9.94
CA GLY A 167 22.40 32.48 11.27
C GLY A 167 20.89 32.27 11.29
N GLU A 168 20.31 31.92 10.16
CA GLU A 168 18.88 31.68 10.01
C GLU A 168 18.46 30.37 10.69
N LYS A 169 17.31 30.39 11.36
CA LYS A 169 16.75 29.20 12.02
C LYS A 169 16.10 28.29 10.99
N VAL A 170 16.47 27.03 11.00
CA VAL A 170 15.90 25.99 10.17
C VAL A 170 15.22 24.95 11.07
N VAL A 171 14.11 24.41 10.63
CA VAL A 171 13.38 23.34 11.33
C VAL A 171 13.37 22.08 10.46
N LEU A 172 13.91 21.01 11.01
CA LEU A 172 13.72 19.65 10.49
C LEU A 172 12.46 19.08 11.14
N MET A 173 11.38 18.97 10.38
CA MET A 173 10.13 18.39 10.88
C MET A 173 9.96 16.97 10.36
N THR A 174 9.72 16.02 11.27
CA THR A 174 9.47 14.61 10.95
C THR A 174 8.24 14.12 11.69
N SER A 175 7.70 12.98 11.27
CA SER A 175 6.87 12.15 12.13
C SER A 175 7.73 11.48 13.20
N SER A 176 7.11 10.80 14.18
CA SER A 176 7.83 9.91 15.10
C SER A 176 8.60 8.85 14.33
N LEU A 177 9.79 8.53 14.82
CA LEU A 177 10.74 7.61 14.19
C LEU A 177 11.10 6.52 15.19
N ALA A 178 10.72 5.28 14.89
CA ALA A 178 11.08 4.14 15.73
C ALA A 178 12.43 3.49 15.35
N SER A 179 13.18 4.11 14.45
CA SER A 179 14.45 3.59 13.92
C SER A 179 15.65 4.21 14.64
N PRO A 180 16.39 3.44 15.44
CA PRO A 180 17.59 3.95 16.12
C PRO A 180 18.69 4.46 15.17
N SER A 181 18.82 3.83 14.00
CA SER A 181 19.77 4.29 12.98
C SER A 181 19.39 5.63 12.39
N THR A 182 18.10 5.89 12.18
CA THR A 182 17.61 7.18 11.68
C THR A 182 17.80 8.27 12.74
N GLU A 183 17.51 7.99 14.01
CA GLU A 183 17.77 8.92 15.13
C GLU A 183 19.24 9.31 15.21
N LYS A 184 20.14 8.34 15.05
CA LYS A 184 21.58 8.60 15.04
C LYS A 184 21.97 9.53 13.89
N ILE A 185 21.47 9.30 12.68
CA ILE A 185 21.73 10.15 11.50
C ILE A 185 21.21 11.57 11.73
N ILE A 186 20.01 11.73 12.31
CA ILE A 186 19.46 13.04 12.65
C ILE A 186 20.34 13.73 13.69
N SER A 187 20.78 13.03 14.71
CA SER A 187 21.69 13.59 15.73
C SER A 187 23.01 14.09 15.11
N GLU A 188 23.61 13.30 14.22
CA GLU A 188 24.82 13.69 13.49
C GLU A 188 24.58 14.92 12.60
N PHE A 189 23.42 14.97 11.93
CA PHE A 189 23.01 16.09 11.09
C PHE A 189 22.81 17.39 11.90
N LEU A 190 22.17 17.32 13.07
CA LEU A 190 21.98 18.47 13.96
C LEU A 190 23.32 18.97 14.53
N ASN A 191 24.25 18.06 14.80
CA ASN A 191 25.59 18.44 15.22
C ASN A 191 26.38 19.18 14.11
N LEU A 192 26.14 18.81 12.85
CA LEU A 192 26.75 19.48 11.69
C LEU A 192 26.17 20.86 11.42
N TYR A 193 24.88 21.06 11.72
CA TYR A 193 24.15 22.30 11.50
C TYR A 193 23.46 22.77 12.79
N PRO A 194 24.17 23.47 13.70
CA PRO A 194 23.61 23.87 15.01
C PRO A 194 22.44 24.87 14.94
N ASN A 195 22.22 25.50 13.79
CA ASN A 195 21.09 26.39 13.53
C ASN A 195 19.79 25.62 13.20
N ILE A 196 19.83 24.28 13.11
CA ILE A 196 18.69 23.44 12.83
C ILE A 196 18.12 22.89 14.14
N SER A 197 16.82 22.98 14.31
CA SER A 197 16.08 22.30 15.38
C SER A 197 15.23 21.15 14.80
N HIS A 198 15.19 20.02 15.51
CA HIS A 198 14.34 18.89 15.13
C HIS A 198 13.00 18.98 15.87
N VAL A 199 11.90 18.90 15.15
CA VAL A 199 10.53 18.91 15.67
C VAL A 199 9.82 17.66 15.17
N VAL A 200 9.24 16.91 16.10
CA VAL A 200 8.41 15.73 15.77
C VAL A 200 6.95 16.15 15.80
N TYR A 201 6.23 15.87 14.71
CA TYR A 201 4.82 16.14 14.58
C TYR A 201 4.08 14.97 13.95
N ASP A 202 3.15 14.39 14.70
CA ASP A 202 2.29 13.30 14.23
C ASP A 202 0.84 13.81 14.12
N PRO A 203 0.23 13.80 12.92
CA PRO A 203 -1.18 14.16 12.73
C PRO A 203 -2.14 13.27 13.52
N ILE A 204 -1.77 11.99 13.69
CA ILE A 204 -2.45 11.02 14.55
C ILE A 204 -1.49 10.68 15.67
N SER A 205 -1.67 11.31 16.82
CA SER A 205 -0.75 11.18 17.94
C SER A 205 -1.04 9.94 18.78
N SER A 206 0.02 9.24 19.20
CA SER A 206 -0.04 8.20 20.23
C SER A 206 0.29 8.74 21.64
N ASP A 207 0.25 10.05 21.82
CA ASP A 207 0.71 10.73 23.05
C ASP A 207 -0.05 10.25 24.30
N SER A 208 -1.36 10.03 24.18
CA SER A 208 -2.15 9.50 25.31
C SER A 208 -1.68 8.11 25.75
N ALA A 209 -1.33 7.23 24.80
CA ALA A 209 -0.80 5.90 25.13
C ALA A 209 0.60 5.98 25.72
N LEU A 210 1.45 6.86 25.20
CA LEU A 210 2.79 7.12 25.72
C LEU A 210 2.74 7.68 27.16
N ASN A 211 1.86 8.65 27.42
CA ASN A 211 1.67 9.23 28.76
C ASN A 211 1.10 8.21 29.74
N ALA A 212 0.14 7.38 29.31
CA ALA A 212 -0.42 6.33 30.17
C ALA A 212 0.64 5.31 30.55
N PHE A 213 1.49 4.91 29.62
CA PHE A 213 2.57 3.97 29.88
C PHE A 213 3.66 4.58 30.78
N GLU A 214 4.00 5.84 30.57
CA GLU A 214 4.95 6.58 31.41
C GLU A 214 4.44 6.73 32.85
N ASN A 215 3.17 7.03 33.04
CA ASN A 215 2.55 7.15 34.38
C ASN A 215 2.56 5.83 35.14
N GLU A 216 2.40 4.71 34.46
CA GLU A 216 2.33 3.38 35.09
C GLU A 216 3.73 2.77 35.31
N TYR A 217 4.63 2.93 34.34
CA TYR A 217 5.92 2.24 34.33
C TYR A 217 7.14 3.17 34.46
N GLY A 218 6.94 4.49 34.49
CA GLY A 218 8.02 5.48 34.60
C GLY A 218 8.89 5.62 33.35
N ILE A 219 8.49 5.03 32.23
CA ILE A 219 9.20 5.05 30.95
C ILE A 219 8.24 5.48 29.86
N ARG A 220 8.59 6.51 29.09
CA ARG A 220 7.81 6.97 27.95
C ARG A 220 8.10 6.11 26.73
N ALA A 221 7.30 5.08 26.51
CA ALA A 221 7.44 4.13 25.41
C ALA A 221 6.09 3.55 24.98
N LEU A 222 6.00 3.08 23.75
CA LEU A 222 4.89 2.22 23.34
C LEU A 222 5.24 0.78 23.64
N PRO A 223 4.37 0.04 24.37
CA PRO A 223 4.64 -1.35 24.71
C PRO A 223 4.51 -2.26 23.49
N ASP A 224 5.29 -3.32 23.47
CA ASP A 224 5.08 -4.47 22.61
C ASP A 224 4.33 -5.55 23.40
N TYR A 225 3.17 -5.99 22.89
CA TYR A 225 2.26 -6.88 23.60
C TYR A 225 2.43 -8.33 23.12
N ASP A 226 2.71 -9.23 24.05
CA ASP A 226 2.68 -10.67 23.80
C ASP A 226 1.35 -11.26 24.29
N PHE A 227 0.34 -11.22 23.44
CA PHE A 227 -0.99 -11.75 23.74
C PHE A 227 -1.01 -13.28 23.90
N SER A 228 0.03 -14.01 23.50
CA SER A 228 0.10 -15.46 23.64
C SER A 228 0.12 -15.92 25.09
N LYS A 229 0.51 -15.06 26.01
CA LYS A 229 0.59 -15.31 27.44
C LYS A 229 -0.69 -14.97 28.21
N ALA A 230 -1.66 -14.34 27.54
CA ALA A 230 -2.90 -13.93 28.17
C ALA A 230 -3.92 -15.08 28.16
N SER A 231 -4.53 -15.37 29.32
CA SER A 231 -5.65 -16.31 29.42
C SER A 231 -6.99 -15.65 29.07
N ASN A 232 -7.12 -14.35 29.32
CA ASN A 232 -8.30 -13.55 28.98
C ASN A 232 -7.84 -12.20 28.43
N ILE A 233 -8.47 -11.75 27.36
CA ILE A 233 -8.20 -10.46 26.74
C ILE A 233 -9.50 -9.65 26.73
N VAL A 234 -9.45 -8.44 27.25
CA VAL A 234 -10.55 -7.46 27.17
C VAL A 234 -10.04 -6.28 26.36
N SER A 235 -10.77 -5.94 25.32
CA SER A 235 -10.42 -4.83 24.43
C SER A 235 -11.49 -3.75 24.50
N PHE A 236 -11.05 -2.49 24.61
CA PHE A 236 -11.90 -1.31 24.56
C PHE A 236 -11.43 -0.47 23.39
N ASP A 237 -12.34 -0.20 22.45
CA ASP A 237 -12.14 0.71 21.33
C ASP A 237 -10.87 0.41 20.49
N ALA A 238 -10.67 -0.88 20.18
CA ALA A 238 -9.51 -1.37 19.44
C ALA A 238 -9.87 -1.83 18.03
#